data_d891fcba6a1f7c50bf44e6ff197ea5aa
#
_entry.id   d891fcba6a1f7c50bf44e6ff197ea5aa
#
_cell.length_a   1.000
_cell.length_b   1.000
_cell.length_c   1.000
_cell.angle_alpha   90.00
_cell.angle_beta   90.00
_cell.angle_gamma   90.00
#
_symmetry.space_group_name_H-M   'P 1'
#
loop_
_entity.id
_entity.type
_entity.pdbx_description
1 polymer ?
#
loop_
_entity_poly.entity_id
_entity_poly.type
_entity_poly.pdbx_seq_one_letter_code
_entity_poly.pdbx_strand_id
1 'polypeptide(L)'
;AGAGIGFLGSAWLLALYRLFSYNGKRQLARHIIEGVASRVQLPEGGRGLDVGCGSGALSIAAAKRNPKAAFLGVDRWGQDYASFSQALCEDNARAEGVRNVRFLRADARQLPFPDESFDLVTSNYVYHNIPGDRQALLRESLRVLRKGGRFVIHDIFSRHIYGDMQAFLQSLQDEGYTEVRLIPTADGLFVKRSEAKWMMIADSALLIGIK
;
A
#
# COMPACT_ATOMS: atom_id res chain seq x y z
N ALA A 1 13.80 13.16 -35.05
CA ALA A 1 13.50 13.58 -33.66
C ALA A 1 12.74 12.49 -32.84
N GLY A 2 11.95 11.63 -33.48
CA GLY A 2 11.17 10.60 -32.77
C GLY A 2 11.95 9.45 -32.12
N ALA A 3 13.06 9.02 -32.73
CA ALA A 3 13.86 7.89 -32.21
C ALA A 3 14.61 8.21 -30.91
N GLY A 4 14.99 9.49 -30.70
CA GLY A 4 15.70 9.90 -29.48
C GLY A 4 14.80 9.92 -28.24
N ILE A 5 13.53 10.30 -28.39
CA ILE A 5 12.56 10.34 -27.27
C ILE A 5 12.20 8.93 -26.80
N GLY A 6 12.03 7.97 -27.73
CA GLY A 6 11.79 6.57 -27.41
C GLY A 6 12.94 5.91 -26.65
N PHE A 7 14.19 6.21 -27.02
CA PHE A 7 15.38 5.65 -26.36
C PHE A 7 15.57 6.19 -24.94
N LEU A 8 15.33 7.50 -24.71
CA LEU A 8 15.41 8.13 -23.39
C LEU A 8 14.33 7.58 -22.46
N GLY A 9 13.09 7.38 -22.96
CA GLY A 9 12.00 6.76 -22.20
C GLY A 9 12.31 5.31 -21.79
N SER A 10 12.86 4.52 -22.70
CA SER A 10 13.24 3.12 -22.42
C SER A 10 14.38 3.03 -21.39
N ALA A 11 15.38 3.92 -21.47
CA ALA A 11 16.47 3.97 -20.51
C ALA A 11 15.98 4.36 -19.11
N TRP A 12 15.03 5.32 -19.01
CA TRP A 12 14.41 5.72 -17.76
C TRP A 12 13.60 4.58 -17.12
N LEU A 13 12.77 3.89 -17.90
CA LEU A 13 12.02 2.71 -17.44
C LEU A 13 12.92 1.59 -16.93
N LEU A 14 14.04 1.31 -17.64
CA LEU A 14 15.01 0.34 -17.20
C LEU A 14 15.69 0.75 -15.89
N ALA A 15 16.00 2.02 -15.73
CA ALA A 15 16.58 2.54 -14.49
C ALA A 15 15.58 2.43 -13.33
N LEU A 16 14.30 2.79 -13.55
CA LEU A 16 13.22 2.58 -12.56
C LEU A 16 13.11 1.10 -12.18
N TYR A 17 13.03 0.20 -13.16
CA TYR A 17 12.97 -1.23 -12.91
C TYR A 17 14.12 -1.70 -12.01
N ARG A 18 15.37 -1.28 -12.31
CA ARG A 18 16.55 -1.64 -11.50
C ARG A 18 16.51 -1.08 -10.08
N LEU A 19 15.98 0.12 -9.89
CA LEU A 19 15.86 0.74 -8.56
C LEU A 19 14.79 0.05 -7.71
N PHE A 20 13.63 -0.25 -8.32
CA PHE A 20 12.53 -0.92 -7.64
C PHE A 20 12.72 -2.44 -7.53
N SER A 21 13.65 -3.03 -8.28
CA SER A 21 13.90 -4.47 -8.21
C SER A 21 14.18 -4.93 -6.79
N TYR A 22 13.46 -5.97 -6.35
CA TYR A 22 13.58 -6.56 -5.01
C TYR A 22 14.98 -7.13 -4.75
N ASN A 23 15.65 -7.62 -5.81
CA ASN A 23 17.00 -8.20 -5.78
C ASN A 23 18.08 -7.24 -6.30
N GLY A 24 17.73 -6.01 -6.64
CA GLY A 24 18.67 -5.00 -7.13
C GLY A 24 19.53 -4.40 -6.01
N LYS A 25 20.57 -3.64 -6.40
CA LYS A 25 21.46 -2.97 -5.41
C LYS A 25 20.71 -1.98 -4.50
N ARG A 26 19.69 -1.27 -4.99
CA ARG A 26 18.94 -0.26 -4.23
C ARG A 26 17.81 -0.87 -3.42
N GLN A 27 17.18 -1.94 -3.92
CA GLN A 27 16.06 -2.66 -3.29
C GLN A 27 14.94 -1.71 -2.77
N LEU A 28 14.61 -0.67 -3.56
CA LEU A 28 13.74 0.39 -3.09
C LEU A 28 12.35 -0.13 -2.70
N ALA A 29 11.77 -1.03 -3.52
CA ALA A 29 10.47 -1.62 -3.21
C ALA A 29 10.50 -2.36 -1.87
N ARG A 30 11.55 -3.15 -1.63
CA ARG A 30 11.74 -3.84 -0.33
C ARG A 30 11.87 -2.87 0.82
N HIS A 31 12.67 -1.80 0.65
CA HIS A 31 12.85 -0.79 1.68
C HIS A 31 11.54 -0.08 2.06
N ILE A 32 10.74 0.27 1.06
CA ILE A 32 9.41 0.87 1.27
C ILE A 32 8.50 -0.11 2.00
N ILE A 33 8.39 -1.36 1.51
CA ILE A 33 7.53 -2.39 2.10
C ILE A 33 7.90 -2.66 3.56
N GLU A 34 9.18 -2.82 3.86
CA GLU A 34 9.65 -3.01 5.24
C GLU A 34 9.38 -1.78 6.11
N GLY A 35 9.52 -0.58 5.53
CA GLY A 35 9.19 0.67 6.21
C GLY A 35 7.71 0.79 6.55
N VAL A 36 6.80 0.37 5.66
CA VAL A 36 5.35 0.31 5.93
C VAL A 36 5.04 -0.78 6.94
N ALA A 37 5.56 -2.00 6.74
CA ALA A 37 5.33 -3.16 7.60
C ALA A 37 5.83 -2.93 9.04
N SER A 38 6.89 -2.11 9.24
CA SER A 38 7.39 -1.76 10.57
C SER A 38 6.40 -0.95 11.43
N ARG A 39 5.39 -0.37 10.80
CA ARG A 39 4.32 0.40 11.46
C ARG A 39 3.05 -0.42 11.69
N VAL A 40 3.03 -1.65 11.17
CA VAL A 40 1.93 -2.60 11.34
C VAL A 40 2.10 -3.34 12.65
N GLN A 41 1.18 -3.12 13.57
CA GLN A 41 1.13 -3.81 14.86
C GLN A 41 -0.30 -4.30 15.11
N LEU A 42 -0.43 -5.58 15.39
CA LEU A 42 -1.69 -6.23 15.70
C LEU A 42 -1.59 -6.95 17.06
N PRO A 43 -2.67 -6.95 17.84
CA PRO A 43 -2.75 -7.79 19.02
C PRO A 43 -2.75 -9.29 18.65
N GLU A 44 -2.51 -10.15 19.61
CA GLU A 44 -2.67 -11.58 19.45
C GLU A 44 -4.12 -11.93 19.03
N GLY A 45 -4.27 -12.77 18.00
CA GLY A 45 -5.57 -13.09 17.39
C GLY A 45 -6.15 -12.00 16.49
N GLY A 46 -5.47 -10.84 16.35
CA GLY A 46 -5.92 -9.74 15.49
C GLY A 46 -5.96 -10.10 14.01
N ARG A 47 -6.79 -9.38 13.24
CA ARG A 47 -7.00 -9.57 11.81
C ARG A 47 -6.57 -8.35 11.02
N GLY A 48 -5.60 -8.50 10.12
CA GLY A 48 -5.13 -7.46 9.21
C GLY A 48 -5.63 -7.68 7.78
N LEU A 49 -6.01 -6.59 7.11
CA LEU A 49 -6.33 -6.54 5.68
C LEU A 49 -5.28 -5.72 4.94
N ASP A 50 -4.74 -6.27 3.86
CA ASP A 50 -3.87 -5.55 2.92
C ASP A 50 -4.60 -5.36 1.58
N VAL A 51 -4.98 -4.12 1.27
CA VAL A 51 -5.78 -3.79 0.09
C VAL A 51 -4.86 -3.47 -1.08
N GLY A 52 -5.05 -4.18 -2.21
CA GLY A 52 -4.19 -4.08 -3.38
C GLY A 52 -2.84 -4.75 -3.16
N CYS A 53 -2.84 -5.98 -2.66
CA CYS A 53 -1.63 -6.67 -2.20
C CYS A 53 -0.63 -7.04 -3.32
N GLY A 54 -1.01 -6.96 -4.60
CA GLY A 54 -0.15 -7.22 -5.76
C GLY A 54 0.48 -8.62 -5.73
N SER A 55 1.78 -8.68 -5.44
CA SER A 55 2.54 -9.94 -5.25
C SER A 55 2.51 -10.49 -3.81
N GLY A 56 1.78 -9.85 -2.90
CA GLY A 56 1.69 -10.22 -1.49
C GLY A 56 2.84 -9.70 -0.61
N ALA A 57 3.74 -8.89 -1.15
CA ALA A 57 4.97 -8.52 -0.45
C ALA A 57 4.72 -7.79 0.89
N LEU A 58 3.79 -6.81 0.93
CA LEU A 58 3.45 -6.11 2.18
C LEU A 58 2.68 -7.02 3.14
N SER A 59 1.71 -7.77 2.64
CA SER A 59 0.95 -8.76 3.45
C SER A 59 1.89 -9.75 4.15
N ILE A 60 2.88 -10.28 3.42
CA ILE A 60 3.87 -11.24 3.94
C ILE A 60 4.79 -10.57 4.97
N ALA A 61 5.32 -9.38 4.67
CA ALA A 61 6.19 -8.65 5.59
C ALA A 61 5.46 -8.27 6.90
N ALA A 62 4.18 -7.87 6.80
CA ALA A 62 3.33 -7.56 7.94
C ALA A 62 3.01 -8.83 8.77
N ALA A 63 2.70 -9.95 8.11
CA ALA A 63 2.42 -11.23 8.77
C ALA A 63 3.63 -11.78 9.53
N LYS A 64 4.85 -11.66 8.98
CA LYS A 64 6.10 -12.04 9.68
C LYS A 64 6.30 -11.26 10.98
N ARG A 65 5.96 -9.98 10.97
CA ARG A 65 6.12 -9.10 12.14
C ARG A 65 5.05 -9.32 13.21
N ASN A 66 3.95 -9.97 12.83
CA ASN A 66 2.80 -10.24 13.70
C ASN A 66 2.44 -11.75 13.65
N PRO A 67 3.30 -12.65 14.15
CA PRO A 67 3.15 -14.09 13.94
C PRO A 67 1.91 -14.70 14.62
N LYS A 68 1.32 -13.99 15.58
CA LYS A 68 0.12 -14.40 16.32
C LYS A 68 -1.17 -13.78 15.78
N ALA A 69 -1.10 -12.99 14.71
CA ALA A 69 -2.23 -12.36 14.03
C ALA A 69 -2.47 -13.04 12.67
N ALA A 70 -3.67 -12.86 12.10
CA ALA A 70 -4.01 -13.35 10.77
C ALA A 70 -4.05 -12.21 9.76
N PHE A 71 -3.48 -12.40 8.57
CA PHE A 71 -3.51 -11.44 7.48
C PHE A 71 -4.29 -11.94 6.28
N LEU A 72 -5.01 -11.04 5.63
CA LEU A 72 -5.67 -11.26 4.35
C LEU A 72 -5.18 -10.19 3.36
N GLY A 73 -4.50 -10.62 2.29
CA GLY A 73 -4.19 -9.77 1.15
C GLY A 73 -5.30 -9.86 0.11
N VAL A 74 -5.77 -8.72 -0.40
CA VAL A 74 -6.77 -8.70 -1.47
C VAL A 74 -6.28 -7.89 -2.64
N ASP A 75 -6.57 -8.39 -3.85
CA ASP A 75 -6.28 -7.70 -5.10
C ASP A 75 -7.25 -8.13 -6.20
N ARG A 76 -7.40 -7.32 -7.23
CA ARG A 76 -8.22 -7.66 -8.40
C ARG A 76 -7.47 -8.59 -9.36
N TRP A 77 -6.15 -8.52 -9.40
CA TRP A 77 -5.26 -9.19 -10.35
C TRP A 77 -5.78 -9.11 -11.79
N GLY A 78 -6.00 -7.87 -12.24
CA GLY A 78 -6.50 -7.60 -13.59
C GLY A 78 -5.41 -7.72 -14.66
N GLN A 79 -5.81 -7.60 -15.93
CA GLN A 79 -4.88 -7.69 -17.07
C GLN A 79 -3.77 -6.62 -17.05
N ASP A 80 -4.02 -5.47 -16.44
CA ASP A 80 -3.07 -4.37 -16.31
C ASP A 80 -1.83 -4.74 -15.47
N TYR A 81 -1.94 -5.80 -14.64
CA TYR A 81 -0.90 -6.33 -13.78
C TYR A 81 -0.77 -7.85 -13.96
N ALA A 82 -0.70 -8.31 -15.22
CA ALA A 82 -0.69 -9.73 -15.58
C ALA A 82 0.46 -10.56 -14.95
N SER A 83 1.52 -9.89 -14.44
CA SER A 83 2.61 -10.53 -13.69
C SER A 83 2.25 -10.91 -12.25
N PHE A 84 1.11 -10.41 -11.73
CA PHE A 84 0.65 -10.68 -10.37
C PHE A 84 -0.58 -11.59 -10.38
N SER A 85 -0.65 -12.50 -9.40
CA SER A 85 -1.77 -13.42 -9.25
C SER A 85 -1.88 -13.89 -7.80
N GLN A 86 -3.04 -14.42 -7.43
CA GLN A 86 -3.23 -15.06 -6.13
C GLN A 86 -2.22 -16.20 -5.92
N ALA A 87 -2.03 -17.06 -6.94
CA ALA A 87 -1.08 -18.16 -6.88
C ALA A 87 0.36 -17.68 -6.61
N LEU A 88 0.79 -16.59 -7.26
CA LEU A 88 2.09 -15.99 -6.98
C LEU A 88 2.23 -15.52 -5.52
N CYS A 89 1.18 -14.92 -4.96
CA CYS A 89 1.18 -14.49 -3.55
C CYS A 89 1.32 -15.69 -2.60
N GLU A 90 0.61 -16.77 -2.89
CA GLU A 90 0.65 -18.02 -2.11
C GLU A 90 2.03 -18.70 -2.20
N ASP A 91 2.63 -18.70 -3.39
CA ASP A 91 3.99 -19.22 -3.61
C ASP A 91 5.03 -18.37 -2.88
N ASN A 92 4.92 -17.05 -2.95
CA ASN A 92 5.81 -16.14 -2.21
C ASN A 92 5.69 -16.34 -0.69
N ALA A 93 4.47 -16.45 -0.15
CA ALA A 93 4.26 -16.70 1.27
C ALA A 93 4.87 -18.04 1.71
N ARG A 94 4.71 -19.08 0.88
CA ARG A 94 5.29 -20.40 1.12
C ARG A 94 6.82 -20.36 1.08
N ALA A 95 7.40 -19.72 0.08
CA ALA A 95 8.85 -19.56 -0.08
C ALA A 95 9.48 -18.83 1.11
N GLU A 96 8.74 -17.87 1.69
CA GLU A 96 9.17 -17.10 2.86
C GLU A 96 8.79 -17.72 4.21
N GLY A 97 8.16 -18.92 4.21
CA GLY A 97 7.77 -19.66 5.41
C GLY A 97 6.62 -19.03 6.20
N VAL A 98 5.84 -18.15 5.60
CA VAL A 98 4.73 -17.44 6.26
C VAL A 98 3.43 -18.21 6.10
N ARG A 99 2.77 -18.53 7.22
CA ARG A 99 1.56 -19.38 7.25
C ARG A 99 0.30 -18.64 7.72
N ASN A 100 0.47 -17.47 8.31
CA ASN A 100 -0.61 -16.66 8.88
C ASN A 100 -1.11 -15.57 7.91
N VAL A 101 -0.95 -15.78 6.60
CA VAL A 101 -1.47 -14.92 5.53
C VAL A 101 -2.28 -15.76 4.55
N ARG A 102 -3.36 -15.17 4.04
CA ARG A 102 -4.22 -15.70 2.97
C ARG A 102 -4.40 -14.63 1.92
N PHE A 103 -4.82 -15.03 0.72
CA PHE A 103 -5.05 -14.12 -0.39
C PHE A 103 -6.41 -14.38 -1.02
N LEU A 104 -7.13 -13.33 -1.41
CA LEU A 104 -8.46 -13.40 -1.98
C LEU A 104 -8.60 -12.36 -3.10
N ARG A 105 -9.26 -12.73 -4.18
CA ARG A 105 -9.61 -11.79 -5.24
C ARG A 105 -10.74 -10.87 -4.77
N ALA A 106 -10.48 -9.55 -4.75
CA ALA A 106 -11.47 -8.55 -4.42
C ALA A 106 -11.16 -7.20 -5.10
N ASP A 107 -12.18 -6.37 -5.22
CA ASP A 107 -12.06 -5.01 -5.77
C ASP A 107 -12.02 -4.00 -4.61
N ALA A 108 -11.00 -3.14 -4.58
CA ALA A 108 -10.85 -2.09 -3.57
C ALA A 108 -11.97 -1.04 -3.59
N ARG A 109 -12.73 -0.96 -4.70
CA ARG A 109 -13.90 -0.07 -4.83
C ARG A 109 -15.11 -0.55 -4.05
N GLN A 110 -15.18 -1.86 -3.79
CA GLN A 110 -16.26 -2.49 -3.04
C GLN A 110 -15.72 -3.79 -2.41
N LEU A 111 -15.25 -3.68 -1.17
CA LEU A 111 -14.68 -4.80 -0.44
C LEU A 111 -15.81 -5.76 0.02
N PRO A 112 -15.70 -7.07 -0.24
CA PRO A 112 -16.73 -8.05 0.08
C PRO A 112 -16.73 -8.44 1.57
N PHE A 113 -16.56 -7.48 2.45
CA PHE A 113 -16.51 -7.67 3.90
C PHE A 113 -17.52 -6.78 4.60
N PRO A 114 -18.13 -7.25 5.69
CA PRO A 114 -18.93 -6.41 6.56
C PRO A 114 -18.13 -5.23 7.13
N ASP A 115 -18.85 -4.21 7.58
CA ASP A 115 -18.24 -3.14 8.35
C ASP A 115 -17.51 -3.69 9.57
N GLU A 116 -16.44 -3.04 9.98
CA GLU A 116 -15.72 -3.33 11.22
C GLU A 116 -15.19 -4.77 11.34
N SER A 117 -14.77 -5.37 10.21
CA SER A 117 -14.30 -6.77 10.12
C SER A 117 -12.82 -6.96 10.49
N PHE A 118 -12.01 -5.90 10.47
CA PHE A 118 -10.57 -5.97 10.62
C PHE A 118 -10.04 -5.03 11.70
N ASP A 119 -8.98 -5.45 12.38
CA ASP A 119 -8.26 -4.67 13.39
C ASP A 119 -7.24 -3.71 12.77
N LEU A 120 -6.80 -4.03 11.56
CA LEU A 120 -5.85 -3.24 10.80
C LEU A 120 -6.23 -3.26 9.32
N VAL A 121 -6.09 -2.10 8.67
CA VAL A 121 -6.08 -1.99 7.22
C VAL A 121 -4.75 -1.39 6.77
N THR A 122 -4.11 -2.01 5.78
CA THR A 122 -2.90 -1.51 5.14
C THR A 122 -3.02 -1.53 3.63
N SER A 123 -2.21 -0.72 2.95
CA SER A 123 -2.09 -0.66 1.49
C SER A 123 -0.80 0.03 1.10
N ASN A 124 -0.24 -0.32 -0.07
CA ASN A 124 0.96 0.31 -0.58
C ASN A 124 0.91 0.55 -2.09
N TYR A 125 0.87 1.82 -2.50
CA TYR A 125 0.86 2.26 -3.91
C TYR A 125 -0.29 1.69 -4.75
N VAL A 126 -1.52 1.81 -4.27
CA VAL A 126 -2.70 1.21 -4.89
C VAL A 126 -3.68 2.23 -5.43
N TYR A 127 -4.20 3.08 -4.56
CA TYR A 127 -5.38 3.90 -4.86
C TYR A 127 -5.13 4.96 -5.93
N HIS A 128 -3.90 5.50 -6.05
CA HIS A 128 -3.58 6.46 -7.11
C HIS A 128 -3.78 5.88 -8.52
N ASN A 129 -3.69 4.55 -8.68
CA ASN A 129 -3.89 3.84 -9.95
C ASN A 129 -5.38 3.51 -10.24
N ILE A 130 -6.28 3.61 -9.26
CA ILE A 130 -7.69 3.26 -9.44
C ILE A 130 -8.45 4.51 -9.89
N PRO A 131 -9.12 4.52 -11.07
CA PRO A 131 -9.89 5.68 -11.51
C PRO A 131 -11.08 5.98 -10.58
N GLY A 132 -11.47 7.27 -10.48
CA GLY A 132 -12.60 7.72 -9.69
C GLY A 132 -12.18 8.57 -8.48
N ASP A 133 -13.03 8.66 -7.47
CA ASP A 133 -12.77 9.40 -6.24
C ASP A 133 -11.89 8.57 -5.30
N ARG A 134 -10.64 9.02 -5.10
CA ARG A 134 -9.65 8.32 -4.26
C ARG A 134 -9.99 8.43 -2.77
N GLN A 135 -10.62 9.51 -2.33
CA GLN A 135 -11.06 9.64 -0.95
C GLN A 135 -12.21 8.66 -0.64
N ALA A 136 -13.12 8.43 -1.59
CA ALA A 136 -14.14 7.38 -1.47
C ALA A 136 -13.52 5.98 -1.35
N LEU A 137 -12.45 5.68 -2.10
CA LEU A 137 -11.71 4.42 -1.97
C LEU A 137 -11.05 4.26 -0.60
N LEU A 138 -10.47 5.33 -0.05
CA LEU A 138 -9.95 5.33 1.31
C LEU A 138 -11.07 5.05 2.32
N ARG A 139 -12.22 5.70 2.18
CA ARG A 139 -13.39 5.48 3.06
C ARG A 139 -13.92 4.06 2.99
N GLU A 140 -13.93 3.43 1.81
CA GLU A 140 -14.32 2.02 1.68
C GLU A 140 -13.38 1.10 2.47
N SER A 141 -12.09 1.37 2.44
CA SER A 141 -11.10 0.64 3.23
C SER A 141 -11.26 0.90 4.74
N LEU A 142 -11.60 2.13 5.13
CA LEU A 142 -11.86 2.47 6.52
C LEU A 142 -13.22 1.96 7.02
N ARG A 143 -14.18 1.67 6.12
CA ARG A 143 -15.48 1.06 6.47
C ARG A 143 -15.26 -0.31 7.13
N VAL A 144 -14.41 -1.14 6.53
CA VAL A 144 -14.14 -2.50 7.04
C VAL A 144 -13.22 -2.53 8.26
N LEU A 145 -12.62 -1.39 8.62
CA LEU A 145 -11.82 -1.25 9.84
C LEU A 145 -12.75 -1.07 11.05
N ARG A 146 -12.53 -1.84 12.11
CA ARG A 146 -13.30 -1.73 13.35
C ARG A 146 -12.95 -0.47 14.15
N LYS A 147 -13.82 -0.06 15.06
CA LYS A 147 -13.51 0.99 16.06
C LYS A 147 -12.31 0.57 16.91
N GLY A 148 -11.40 1.50 17.14
CA GLY A 148 -10.11 1.24 17.77
C GLY A 148 -9.09 0.52 16.86
N GLY A 149 -9.48 0.16 15.63
CA GLY A 149 -8.57 -0.42 14.64
C GLY A 149 -7.62 0.62 14.04
N ARG A 150 -6.48 0.16 13.56
CA ARG A 150 -5.42 1.01 12.97
C ARG A 150 -5.42 0.93 11.46
N PHE A 151 -5.02 2.00 10.80
CA PHE A 151 -4.74 2.00 9.37
C PHE A 151 -3.35 2.54 9.07
N VAL A 152 -2.70 1.94 8.09
CA VAL A 152 -1.36 2.30 7.60
C VAL A 152 -1.39 2.22 6.07
N ILE A 153 -1.66 3.32 5.41
CA ILE A 153 -1.82 3.41 3.96
C ILE A 153 -0.70 4.26 3.38
N HIS A 154 0.10 3.69 2.49
CA HIS A 154 1.17 4.39 1.81
C HIS A 154 0.80 4.59 0.34
N ASP A 155 0.79 5.85 -0.12
CA ASP A 155 0.45 6.18 -1.51
C ASP A 155 1.03 7.53 -1.95
N ILE A 156 0.81 7.91 -3.22
CA ILE A 156 1.18 9.19 -3.81
C ILE A 156 0.03 10.18 -3.61
N PHE A 157 -0.01 10.84 -2.45
CA PHE A 157 -1.11 11.73 -2.04
C PHE A 157 -1.04 13.12 -2.69
N SER A 158 -0.79 13.19 -4.00
CA SER A 158 -0.78 14.47 -4.69
C SER A 158 -2.18 15.10 -4.71
N ARG A 159 -2.24 16.44 -4.62
CA ARG A 159 -3.51 17.19 -4.65
C ARG A 159 -4.29 16.95 -5.94
N HIS A 160 -3.61 16.72 -7.04
CA HIS A 160 -4.25 16.43 -8.33
C HIS A 160 -5.00 15.09 -8.32
N ILE A 161 -4.49 14.10 -7.60
CA ILE A 161 -5.06 12.74 -7.54
C ILE A 161 -6.11 12.62 -6.43
N TYR A 162 -5.79 13.16 -5.25
CA TYR A 162 -6.59 12.96 -4.03
C TYR A 162 -7.42 14.16 -3.62
N GLY A 163 -7.26 15.33 -4.27
CA GLY A 163 -7.90 16.56 -3.82
C GLY A 163 -7.27 17.11 -2.55
N ASP A 164 -8.10 17.70 -1.69
CA ASP A 164 -7.64 18.29 -0.43
C ASP A 164 -7.55 17.25 0.68
N MET A 165 -6.33 16.73 0.90
CA MET A 165 -6.09 15.75 1.95
C MET A 165 -6.12 16.35 3.37
N GLN A 166 -5.89 17.66 3.54
CA GLN A 166 -6.03 18.29 4.86
C GLN A 166 -7.49 18.32 5.29
N ALA A 167 -8.39 18.70 4.38
CA ALA A 167 -9.83 18.63 4.63
C ALA A 167 -10.30 17.19 4.89
N PHE A 168 -9.73 16.20 4.18
CA PHE A 168 -10.04 14.79 4.41
C PHE A 168 -9.59 14.32 5.80
N LEU A 169 -8.37 14.67 6.24
CA LEU A 169 -7.90 14.35 7.59
C LEU A 169 -8.80 14.97 8.66
N GLN A 170 -9.17 16.25 8.47
CA GLN A 170 -10.08 16.92 9.39
C GLN A 170 -11.43 16.20 9.46
N SER A 171 -12.01 15.82 8.32
CA SER A 171 -13.29 15.08 8.31
C SER A 171 -13.20 13.75 9.06
N LEU A 172 -12.09 13.04 8.99
CA LEU A 172 -11.89 11.81 9.79
C LEU A 172 -11.83 12.12 11.29
N GLN A 173 -11.15 13.21 11.68
CA GLN A 173 -11.09 13.64 13.09
C GLN A 173 -12.46 14.04 13.62
N ASP A 174 -13.26 14.77 12.83
CA ASP A 174 -14.63 15.16 13.16
C ASP A 174 -15.55 13.91 13.31
N GLU A 175 -15.26 12.83 12.61
CA GLU A 175 -15.93 11.52 12.71
C GLU A 175 -15.42 10.67 13.91
N GLY A 176 -14.47 11.18 14.69
CA GLY A 176 -13.96 10.53 15.90
C GLY A 176 -12.69 9.69 15.69
N TYR A 177 -12.08 9.71 14.49
CA TYR A 177 -10.78 9.08 14.30
C TYR A 177 -9.69 9.84 15.07
N THR A 178 -8.74 9.12 15.63
CA THR A 178 -7.64 9.67 16.41
C THR A 178 -6.29 9.41 15.78
N GLU A 179 -5.27 10.15 16.18
CA GLU A 179 -3.88 10.02 15.66
C GLU A 179 -3.78 10.12 14.11
N VAL A 180 -4.78 10.74 13.46
CA VAL A 180 -4.81 10.85 11.99
C VAL A 180 -3.70 11.77 11.52
N ARG A 181 -2.78 11.23 10.72
CA ARG A 181 -1.62 11.98 10.21
C ARG A 181 -1.26 11.54 8.79
N LEU A 182 -0.77 12.51 8.00
CA LEU A 182 -0.14 12.28 6.73
C LEU A 182 1.37 12.56 6.88
N ILE A 183 2.20 11.52 6.79
CA ILE A 183 3.65 11.59 7.03
C ILE A 183 4.39 11.46 5.69
N PRO A 184 5.05 12.52 5.20
CA PRO A 184 5.86 12.43 3.97
C PRO A 184 6.92 11.34 4.07
N THR A 185 7.03 10.51 3.03
CA THR A 185 8.01 9.42 2.94
C THR A 185 9.10 9.68 1.91
N ALA A 186 8.88 10.67 1.05
CA ALA A 186 9.78 11.09 -0.02
C ALA A 186 10.81 12.16 0.41
N ASP A 187 10.84 12.53 1.67
CA ASP A 187 11.77 13.52 2.26
C ASP A 187 12.86 12.87 3.13
N GLY A 188 13.27 11.66 2.78
CA GLY A 188 14.33 10.93 3.44
C GLY A 188 13.86 9.75 4.30
N LEU A 189 12.57 9.63 4.60
CA LEU A 189 12.06 8.53 5.43
C LEU A 189 12.18 7.17 4.70
N PHE A 190 11.69 7.07 3.45
CA PHE A 190 11.83 5.87 2.62
C PHE A 190 12.68 6.15 1.39
N VAL A 191 12.53 7.34 0.81
CA VAL A 191 13.16 7.75 -0.44
C VAL A 191 13.76 9.13 -0.28
N LYS A 192 14.95 9.36 -0.82
CA LYS A 192 15.55 10.70 -0.84
C LYS A 192 14.73 11.62 -1.76
N ARG A 193 14.60 12.89 -1.39
CA ARG A 193 13.82 13.89 -2.15
C ARG A 193 14.22 14.01 -3.62
N SER A 194 15.51 13.93 -3.91
CA SER A 194 16.04 13.96 -5.29
C SER A 194 15.63 12.72 -6.08
N GLU A 195 15.71 11.53 -5.48
CA GLU A 195 15.26 10.27 -6.10
C GLU A 195 13.75 10.31 -6.33
N ALA A 196 12.97 10.75 -5.33
CA ALA A 196 11.52 10.80 -5.39
C ALA A 196 11.01 11.72 -6.51
N LYS A 197 11.62 12.90 -6.68
CA LYS A 197 11.30 13.81 -7.79
C LYS A 197 11.56 13.18 -9.16
N TRP A 198 12.72 12.54 -9.32
CA TRP A 198 13.09 11.90 -10.56
C TRP A 198 12.19 10.70 -10.89
N MET A 199 11.72 9.96 -9.87
CA MET A 199 10.82 8.82 -10.02
C MET A 199 9.33 9.22 -10.07
N MET A 200 8.99 10.51 -9.99
CA MET A 200 7.62 11.03 -9.96
C MET A 200 6.77 10.53 -8.77
N ILE A 201 7.42 10.27 -7.63
CA ILE A 201 6.79 9.82 -6.38
C ILE A 201 7.02 10.82 -5.23
N ALA A 202 7.22 12.08 -5.55
CA ALA A 202 7.56 13.13 -4.57
C ALA A 202 6.47 13.36 -3.51
N ASP A 203 5.20 13.09 -3.85
CA ASP A 203 4.05 13.23 -2.95
C ASP A 203 3.74 11.94 -2.18
N SER A 204 4.69 10.98 -2.16
CA SER A 204 4.52 9.76 -1.38
C SER A 204 4.48 10.05 0.11
N ALA A 205 3.46 9.53 0.77
CA ALA A 205 3.26 9.69 2.20
C ALA A 205 2.58 8.45 2.80
N LEU A 206 2.64 8.36 4.12
CA LEU A 206 1.87 7.43 4.94
C LEU A 206 0.66 8.17 5.53
N LEU A 207 -0.52 7.71 5.23
CA LEU A 207 -1.74 8.04 5.95
C LEU A 207 -1.93 7.01 7.05
N ILE A 208 -1.85 7.46 8.30
CA ILE A 208 -2.00 6.61 9.50
C ILE A 208 -3.04 7.17 10.44
N GLY A 209 -3.63 6.32 11.26
CA GLY A 209 -4.56 6.72 12.32
C GLY A 209 -5.24 5.53 12.99
N ILE A 210 -6.19 5.87 13.87
CA ILE A 210 -7.04 4.94 14.61
C ILE A 210 -8.50 5.35 14.36
N LYS A 211 -9.37 4.38 13.99
CA LYS A 211 -10.81 4.61 13.81
C LYS A 211 -11.54 4.71 15.14
#